data_6e03ad441b48dc5e87ac57b32a692ae6
#
_entry.id   6e03ad441b48dc5e87ac57b32a692ae6
#
_cell.length_a   1.000
_cell.length_b   1.000
_cell.length_c   1.000
_cell.angle_alpha   90.00
_cell.angle_beta   90.00
_cell.angle_gamma   90.00
#
_symmetry.space_group_name_H-M   'P 1'
#
loop_
_entity.id
_entity.type
_entity.pdbx_description
1 polymer ?
#
loop_
_entity_poly.entity_id
_entity_poly.type
_entity_poly.pdbx_seq_one_letter_code
_entity_poly.pdbx_strand_id
1 'polypeptide(L)'
;MDERTREPVKITAEDINPRYNWGRHLPVLGTMGVDFEERVDYRRMHRYRLGRAQAALEASDLGALLLFDDNNIRYVTSTKIGEWARDKLSRWVLLTRGGDPILWDFGSAAVHHKLYSPWLKPENCKAGLVGLRGTVDPAFGLMKRHAEEMASILKSAGVAKMPIGVDIIEPPMMFELEKAGIKIKDGQQIMLSAREVKSADEIALLNRAAAIVRKWSRRSSVRGACSRLNGITSARTAAACPS
;
A
#
# COMPACT_ATOMS: atom_id res chain seq x y z
N MET A 1 -1.03 -8.88 23.84
CA MET A 1 -1.79 -8.76 22.57
C MET A 1 -3.07 -9.55 22.75
N ASP A 2 -4.15 -8.84 22.96
CA ASP A 2 -5.46 -9.41 23.21
C ASP A 2 -5.99 -10.06 21.93
N GLU A 3 -5.97 -11.38 21.86
CA GLU A 3 -6.67 -12.16 20.86
C GLU A 3 -8.17 -12.02 21.15
N ARG A 4 -8.80 -10.99 20.62
CA ARG A 4 -10.25 -11.02 20.48
C ARG A 4 -10.59 -12.16 19.55
N THR A 5 -10.75 -13.33 20.12
CA THR A 5 -11.44 -14.45 19.52
C THR A 5 -12.83 -13.95 19.15
N ARG A 6 -13.02 -13.54 17.90
CA ARG A 6 -14.38 -13.39 17.37
C ARG A 6 -15.00 -14.77 17.49
N GLU A 7 -16.04 -14.87 18.32
CA GLU A 7 -16.84 -16.08 18.32
C GLU A 7 -17.23 -16.39 16.89
N PRO A 8 -17.13 -17.67 16.47
CA PRO A 8 -17.54 -18.05 15.13
C PRO A 8 -19.01 -17.67 14.95
N VAL A 9 -19.29 -16.84 13.95
CA VAL A 9 -20.67 -16.50 13.58
C VAL A 9 -21.39 -17.81 13.26
N LYS A 10 -22.38 -18.19 14.07
CA LYS A 10 -23.23 -19.33 13.77
C LYS A 10 -24.09 -18.98 12.57
N ILE A 11 -23.78 -19.56 11.43
CA ILE A 11 -24.61 -19.47 10.22
C ILE A 11 -25.75 -20.45 10.42
N THR A 12 -26.98 -19.95 10.44
CA THR A 12 -28.20 -20.75 10.50
C THR A 12 -28.74 -21.02 9.09
N ALA A 13 -29.66 -21.96 8.95
CA ALA A 13 -30.29 -22.23 7.67
C ALA A 13 -31.05 -21.01 7.10
N GLU A 14 -31.48 -20.08 7.97
CA GLU A 14 -32.18 -18.84 7.60
C GLU A 14 -31.23 -17.80 7.00
N ASP A 15 -29.95 -17.85 7.36
CA ASP A 15 -28.92 -16.98 6.80
C ASP A 15 -28.53 -17.40 5.39
N ILE A 16 -28.94 -18.60 4.94
CA ILE A 16 -28.64 -19.13 3.63
C ILE A 16 -29.75 -18.73 2.66
N ASN A 17 -29.52 -17.71 1.86
CA ASN A 17 -30.46 -17.35 0.79
C ASN A 17 -30.42 -18.42 -0.31
N PRO A 18 -31.52 -19.22 -0.51
CA PRO A 18 -31.54 -20.28 -1.51
C PRO A 18 -31.47 -19.73 -2.96
N ARG A 19 -31.72 -18.44 -3.16
CA ARG A 19 -31.60 -17.75 -4.44
C ARG A 19 -30.23 -17.10 -4.63
N TYR A 20 -29.37 -17.15 -3.61
CA TYR A 20 -28.03 -16.63 -3.74
C TYR A 20 -27.20 -17.57 -4.58
N ASN A 21 -26.70 -17.05 -5.67
CA ASN A 21 -25.78 -17.81 -6.50
C ASN A 21 -24.42 -17.90 -5.80
N TRP A 22 -24.18 -19.00 -5.12
CA TRP A 22 -22.90 -19.33 -4.49
C TRP A 22 -21.78 -19.55 -5.51
N GLY A 23 -22.14 -19.61 -6.79
CA GLY A 23 -21.17 -19.57 -7.88
C GLY A 23 -20.45 -18.23 -7.91
N ARG A 24 -19.17 -18.25 -8.18
CA ARG A 24 -18.40 -17.03 -8.36
C ARG A 24 -18.96 -16.23 -9.51
N HIS A 25 -19.46 -15.02 -9.27
CA HIS A 25 -20.00 -14.11 -10.28
C HIS A 25 -19.00 -13.80 -11.41
N LEU A 26 -17.75 -13.86 -11.10
CA LEU A 26 -16.69 -13.88 -12.10
C LEU A 26 -16.04 -15.25 -12.01
N PRO A 27 -16.17 -16.08 -13.02
CA PRO A 27 -15.36 -17.28 -13.07
C PRO A 27 -13.91 -16.80 -13.08
N VAL A 28 -13.28 -16.88 -11.94
CA VAL A 28 -11.83 -16.96 -11.86
C VAL A 28 -11.53 -18.32 -12.48
N LEU A 29 -11.75 -18.36 -13.79
CA LEU A 29 -11.55 -19.55 -14.56
C LEU A 29 -10.13 -19.97 -14.33
N GLY A 30 -9.98 -21.04 -13.57
CA GLY A 30 -8.96 -22.04 -13.56
C GLY A 30 -7.53 -21.72 -13.99
N THR A 31 -7.16 -20.46 -13.99
CA THR A 31 -5.81 -20.04 -14.38
C THR A 31 -4.82 -20.14 -13.27
N MET A 32 -5.32 -20.30 -12.05
CA MET A 32 -4.54 -20.68 -10.89
C MET A 32 -5.33 -21.79 -10.20
N GLY A 33 -4.92 -23.01 -10.36
CA GLY A 33 -5.33 -24.10 -9.49
C GLY A 33 -4.70 -23.88 -8.13
N VAL A 34 -5.09 -22.78 -7.45
CA VAL A 34 -4.66 -22.54 -6.09
C VAL A 34 -5.58 -23.35 -5.21
N ASP A 35 -5.07 -24.45 -4.73
CA ASP A 35 -5.72 -25.26 -3.74
C ASP A 35 -5.91 -24.49 -2.43
N PHE A 36 -6.73 -25.03 -1.56
CA PHE A 36 -7.06 -24.39 -0.29
C PHE A 36 -5.81 -24.10 0.55
N GLU A 37 -4.82 -24.96 0.49
CA GLU A 37 -3.56 -24.87 1.21
C GLU A 37 -2.65 -23.73 0.74
N GLU A 38 -2.82 -23.28 -0.51
CA GLU A 38 -2.06 -22.15 -1.08
C GLU A 38 -2.71 -20.78 -0.83
N ARG A 39 -3.59 -20.65 0.16
CA ARG A 39 -4.16 -19.36 0.51
C ARG A 39 -3.10 -18.46 1.13
N VAL A 40 -3.12 -17.21 0.69
CA VAL A 40 -2.28 -16.16 1.28
C VAL A 40 -2.69 -15.91 2.72
N ASP A 41 -1.77 -16.10 3.64
CA ASP A 41 -1.94 -15.65 5.02
C ASP A 41 -1.49 -14.18 5.14
N TYR A 42 -2.47 -13.28 5.11
CA TYR A 42 -2.21 -11.84 5.20
C TYR A 42 -1.58 -11.42 6.53
N ARG A 43 -1.90 -12.07 7.64
CA ARG A 43 -1.31 -11.75 8.95
C ARG A 43 0.17 -12.13 8.99
N ARG A 44 0.52 -13.31 8.48
CA ARG A 44 1.91 -13.75 8.36
C ARG A 44 2.69 -12.85 7.44
N MET A 45 2.13 -12.50 6.28
CA MET A 45 2.74 -11.59 5.32
C MET A 45 2.98 -10.19 5.92
N HIS A 46 2.03 -9.67 6.69
CA HIS A 46 2.19 -8.40 7.42
C HIS A 46 3.38 -8.42 8.37
N ARG A 47 3.43 -9.43 9.24
CA ARG A 47 4.52 -9.58 10.20
C ARG A 47 5.86 -9.73 9.49
N TYR A 48 5.89 -10.52 8.43
CA TYR A 48 7.10 -10.71 7.63
C TYR A 48 7.61 -9.38 7.06
N ARG A 49 6.75 -8.62 6.39
CA ARG A 49 7.13 -7.35 5.76
C ARG A 49 7.63 -6.32 6.77
N LEU A 50 6.87 -6.12 7.84
CA LEU A 50 7.29 -5.20 8.90
C LEU A 50 8.61 -5.65 9.53
N GLY A 51 8.74 -6.93 9.86
CA GLY A 51 9.98 -7.50 10.41
C GLY A 51 11.19 -7.33 9.48
N ARG A 52 10.99 -7.46 8.15
CA ARG A 52 12.05 -7.20 7.17
C ARG A 52 12.49 -5.74 7.17
N ALA A 53 11.53 -4.79 7.23
CA ALA A 53 11.85 -3.37 7.29
C ALA A 53 12.54 -2.99 8.60
N GLN A 54 12.07 -3.53 9.72
CA GLN A 54 12.70 -3.34 11.03
C GLN A 54 14.13 -3.90 11.05
N ALA A 55 14.34 -5.13 10.57
CA ALA A 55 15.66 -5.74 10.51
C ALA A 55 16.63 -4.95 9.60
N ALA A 56 16.16 -4.44 8.47
CA ALA A 56 16.97 -3.62 7.58
C ALA A 56 17.34 -2.26 8.23
N LEU A 57 16.41 -1.66 8.96
CA LEU A 57 16.66 -0.45 9.73
C LEU A 57 17.67 -0.70 10.86
N GLU A 58 17.52 -1.80 11.60
CA GLU A 58 18.44 -2.18 12.67
C GLU A 58 19.86 -2.47 12.16
N ALA A 59 20.01 -2.98 10.96
CA ALA A 59 21.31 -3.22 10.33
C ALA A 59 21.97 -1.95 9.77
N SER A 60 21.26 -0.82 9.74
CA SER A 60 21.74 0.47 9.19
C SER A 60 22.27 1.40 10.28
N ASP A 61 22.77 2.57 9.90
CA ASP A 61 23.15 3.67 10.79
C ASP A 61 22.00 4.69 11.02
N LEU A 62 20.79 4.36 10.57
CA LEU A 62 19.61 5.22 10.67
C LEU A 62 18.88 5.02 11.99
N GLY A 63 18.32 6.10 12.55
CA GLY A 63 17.43 6.06 13.71
C GLY A 63 15.98 5.78 13.37
N ALA A 64 15.56 6.10 12.15
CA ALA A 64 14.21 5.89 11.67
C ALA A 64 14.16 5.88 10.14
N LEU A 65 13.05 5.35 9.59
CA LEU A 65 12.65 5.52 8.20
C LEU A 65 11.42 6.41 8.13
N LEU A 66 11.46 7.44 7.28
CA LEU A 66 10.33 8.29 6.94
C LEU A 66 9.96 8.02 5.48
N LEU A 67 8.81 7.40 5.27
CA LEU A 67 8.41 6.83 4.00
C LEU A 67 7.22 7.58 3.42
N PHE A 68 7.35 8.09 2.21
CA PHE A 68 6.31 8.77 1.43
C PHE A 68 5.90 7.97 0.19
N ASP A 69 6.70 6.99 -0.25
CA ASP A 69 6.32 6.13 -1.36
C ASP A 69 5.20 5.16 -0.97
N ASP A 70 4.14 5.11 -1.77
CA ASP A 70 2.97 4.27 -1.50
C ASP A 70 3.32 2.78 -1.34
N ASN A 71 4.28 2.29 -2.12
CA ASN A 71 4.69 0.88 -2.03
C ASN A 71 5.42 0.61 -0.72
N ASN A 72 6.27 1.55 -0.26
CA ASN A 72 6.99 1.43 1.00
C ASN A 72 6.05 1.59 2.19
N ILE A 73 5.13 2.57 2.15
CA ILE A 73 4.08 2.72 3.15
C ILE A 73 3.25 1.44 3.25
N ARG A 74 2.78 0.93 2.10
CA ARG A 74 2.01 -0.32 2.05
C ARG A 74 2.82 -1.51 2.55
N TYR A 75 4.11 -1.54 2.31
CA TYR A 75 4.97 -2.64 2.77
C TYR A 75 5.03 -2.72 4.29
N VAL A 76 5.20 -1.60 4.98
CA VAL A 76 5.33 -1.56 6.45
C VAL A 76 4.00 -1.51 7.19
N THR A 77 2.94 -0.96 6.59
CA THR A 77 1.64 -0.80 7.24
C THR A 77 0.56 -1.73 6.70
N SER A 78 0.78 -2.31 5.52
CA SER A 78 -0.23 -3.07 4.74
C SER A 78 -1.56 -2.34 4.54
N THR A 79 -1.54 -1.02 4.56
CA THR A 79 -2.70 -0.18 4.28
C THR A 79 -2.61 0.40 2.87
N LYS A 80 -3.74 0.64 2.25
CA LYS A 80 -3.84 1.32 0.95
C LYS A 80 -5.12 2.14 0.89
N ILE A 81 -5.02 3.33 0.31
CA ILE A 81 -6.12 4.26 0.07
C ILE A 81 -6.11 4.67 -1.40
N GLY A 82 -6.79 4.02 -2.27
CA GLY A 82 -7.00 4.39 -3.66
C GLY A 82 -5.89 5.21 -4.34
N GLU A 83 -6.25 6.05 -5.29
CA GLU A 83 -5.33 6.89 -6.07
C GLU A 83 -4.74 8.07 -5.28
N TRP A 84 -5.38 8.51 -4.21
CA TRP A 84 -4.89 9.56 -3.31
C TRP A 84 -3.54 9.20 -2.66
N ALA A 85 -3.22 7.94 -2.60
CA ALA A 85 -1.93 7.45 -2.12
C ALA A 85 -0.72 7.95 -2.91
N ARG A 86 -0.94 8.51 -4.11
CA ARG A 86 0.12 9.06 -4.96
C ARG A 86 0.55 10.46 -4.55
N ASP A 87 -0.27 11.16 -3.77
CA ASP A 87 0.09 12.47 -3.24
C ASP A 87 1.02 12.31 -2.04
N LYS A 88 2.26 12.76 -2.20
CA LYS A 88 3.33 12.57 -1.22
C LYS A 88 3.13 13.36 0.08
N LEU A 89 2.29 14.38 0.07
CA LEU A 89 1.99 15.17 1.27
C LEU A 89 0.75 14.68 2.01
N SER A 90 -0.09 13.85 1.40
CA SER A 90 -1.31 13.37 2.03
C SER A 90 -1.07 12.18 2.93
N ARG A 91 0.05 11.47 2.74
CA ARG A 91 0.31 10.20 3.42
C ARG A 91 1.79 9.93 3.62
N TRP A 92 2.18 9.54 4.84
CA TRP A 92 3.54 9.08 5.14
C TRP A 92 3.59 8.20 6.39
N VAL A 93 4.69 7.51 6.57
CA VAL A 93 4.95 6.64 7.73
C VAL A 93 6.30 6.97 8.35
N LEU A 94 6.34 7.06 9.65
CA LEU A 94 7.57 7.06 10.43
C LEU A 94 7.72 5.71 11.14
N LEU A 95 8.80 5.00 10.83
CA LEU A 95 9.19 3.76 11.49
C LEU A 95 10.49 4.02 12.25
N THR A 96 10.42 4.11 13.57
CA THR A 96 11.60 4.28 14.42
C THR A 96 12.25 2.92 14.71
N ARG A 97 13.54 2.93 15.01
CA ARG A 97 14.28 1.75 15.43
C ARG A 97 13.64 1.14 16.68
N GLY A 98 13.33 -0.14 16.65
CA GLY A 98 12.63 -0.85 17.73
C GLY A 98 11.16 -0.44 17.95
N GLY A 99 10.60 0.46 17.11
CA GLY A 99 9.24 0.95 17.25
C GLY A 99 8.25 0.34 16.25
N ASP A 100 6.97 0.64 16.48
CA ASP A 100 5.89 0.34 15.55
C ASP A 100 5.72 1.47 14.52
N PRO A 101 5.20 1.18 13.34
CA PRO A 101 4.95 2.21 12.34
C PRO A 101 3.90 3.21 12.80
N ILE A 102 4.18 4.49 12.63
CA ILE A 102 3.24 5.59 12.85
C ILE A 102 2.82 6.10 11.49
N LEU A 103 1.53 6.01 11.19
CA LEU A 103 0.95 6.37 9.90
C LEU A 103 0.20 7.69 10.01
N TRP A 104 0.58 8.67 9.19
CA TRP A 104 -0.25 9.83 8.90
C TRP A 104 -0.96 9.63 7.58
N ASP A 105 -2.25 9.91 7.57
CA ASP A 105 -3.10 9.81 6.41
C ASP A 105 -4.13 10.94 6.42
N PHE A 106 -4.78 11.24 5.31
CA PHE A 106 -5.80 12.28 5.34
C PHE A 106 -6.93 11.90 6.32
N GLY A 107 -7.58 12.91 6.92
CA GLY A 107 -8.38 12.77 8.14
C GLY A 107 -9.34 11.57 8.19
N SER A 108 -10.19 11.38 7.16
CA SER A 108 -11.15 10.25 7.12
C SER A 108 -10.45 8.89 6.98
N ALA A 109 -9.32 8.82 6.26
CA ALA A 109 -8.55 7.58 6.15
C ALA A 109 -7.86 7.22 7.46
N ALA A 110 -7.37 8.20 8.23
CA ALA A 110 -6.81 7.95 9.55
C ALA A 110 -7.85 7.32 10.49
N VAL A 111 -9.10 7.80 10.47
CA VAL A 111 -10.21 7.19 11.23
C VAL A 111 -10.52 5.78 10.73
N HIS A 112 -10.55 5.58 9.41
CA HIS A 112 -10.76 4.25 8.82
C HIS A 112 -9.70 3.26 9.29
N HIS A 113 -8.42 3.64 9.30
CA HIS A 113 -7.35 2.76 9.76
C HIS A 113 -7.47 2.39 11.22
N LYS A 114 -7.87 3.32 12.09
CA LYS A 114 -8.15 3.02 13.50
C LYS A 114 -9.21 1.93 13.69
N LEU A 115 -10.21 1.90 12.81
CA LEU A 115 -11.34 0.98 12.93
C LEU A 115 -11.08 -0.37 12.23
N TYR A 116 -10.41 -0.34 11.08
CA TYR A 116 -10.35 -1.49 10.16
C TYR A 116 -8.94 -2.08 9.97
N SER A 117 -7.91 -1.49 10.59
CA SER A 117 -6.55 -2.02 10.55
C SER A 117 -6.07 -2.47 11.93
N PRO A 118 -6.58 -3.58 12.47
CA PRO A 118 -6.33 -4.00 13.87
C PRO A 118 -4.87 -4.36 14.16
N TRP A 119 -4.03 -4.45 13.16
CA TRP A 119 -2.58 -4.65 13.29
C TRP A 119 -1.81 -3.35 13.52
N LEU A 120 -2.43 -2.20 13.32
CA LEU A 120 -1.88 -0.89 13.66
C LEU A 120 -2.45 -0.45 15.01
N LYS A 121 -1.60 0.14 15.84
CA LYS A 121 -2.06 0.75 17.08
C LYS A 121 -2.92 1.97 16.75
N PRO A 122 -4.13 2.12 17.34
CA PRO A 122 -5.01 3.25 17.03
C PRO A 122 -4.36 4.62 17.24
N GLU A 123 -3.51 4.77 18.26
CA GLU A 123 -2.75 5.99 18.55
C GLU A 123 -1.70 6.31 17.48
N ASN A 124 -1.26 5.31 16.73
CA ASN A 124 -0.31 5.45 15.63
C ASN A 124 -0.98 5.80 14.28
N CYS A 125 -2.30 5.85 14.23
CA CYS A 125 -3.04 6.30 13.05
C CYS A 125 -3.41 7.77 13.22
N LYS A 126 -2.67 8.67 12.59
CA LYS A 126 -2.77 10.11 12.77
C LYS A 126 -3.28 10.79 11.52
N ALA A 127 -3.92 11.96 11.70
CA ALA A 127 -4.28 12.81 10.58
C ALA A 127 -3.04 13.53 10.03
N GLY A 128 -2.83 13.38 8.72
CA GLY A 128 -1.78 14.05 7.97
C GLY A 128 -2.28 15.36 7.34
N LEU A 129 -1.54 15.82 6.35
CA LEU A 129 -1.93 16.97 5.55
C LEU A 129 -3.10 16.63 4.62
N VAL A 130 -4.00 17.57 4.42
CA VAL A 130 -5.14 17.43 3.51
C VAL A 130 -4.93 18.32 2.30
N GLY A 131 -4.98 17.72 1.14
CA GLY A 131 -4.90 18.45 -0.12
C GLY A 131 -4.04 17.77 -1.16
N LEU A 132 -4.22 18.19 -2.40
CA LEU A 132 -3.37 17.80 -3.52
C LEU A 132 -2.06 18.60 -3.48
N ARG A 133 -1.07 18.16 -4.25
CA ARG A 133 0.20 18.88 -4.42
C ARG A 133 -0.02 20.35 -4.71
N GLY A 134 0.69 21.20 -3.99
CA GLY A 134 0.64 22.64 -4.15
C GLY A 134 -0.61 23.31 -3.57
N THR A 135 -1.55 22.57 -2.99
CA THR A 135 -2.73 23.19 -2.35
C THR A 135 -2.47 23.61 -0.91
N VAL A 136 -1.41 23.10 -0.29
CA VAL A 136 -0.97 23.48 1.05
C VAL A 136 0.22 24.43 0.91
N ASP A 137 -0.02 25.72 1.10
CA ASP A 137 1.06 26.70 1.13
C ASP A 137 1.95 26.45 2.37
N PRO A 138 3.28 26.34 2.21
CA PRO A 138 4.20 26.23 3.33
C PRO A 138 4.04 27.32 4.39
N ALA A 139 3.60 28.53 3.99
CA ALA A 139 3.35 29.64 4.88
C ALA A 139 2.26 29.36 5.92
N PHE A 140 1.37 28.39 5.70
CA PHE A 140 0.38 27.97 6.70
C PHE A 140 1.00 27.25 7.91
N GLY A 141 2.26 26.87 7.84
CA GLY A 141 3.00 26.24 8.95
C GLY A 141 2.58 24.80 9.26
N LEU A 142 1.75 24.16 8.44
CA LEU A 142 1.30 22.80 8.68
C LEU A 142 2.45 21.80 8.56
N MET A 143 3.33 21.98 7.56
CA MET A 143 4.52 21.11 7.37
C MET A 143 5.49 21.30 8.54
N LYS A 144 5.69 22.53 9.01
CA LYS A 144 6.49 22.82 10.20
C LYS A 144 5.96 22.09 11.42
N ARG A 145 4.65 22.15 11.67
CA ARG A 145 4.01 21.46 12.79
C ARG A 145 4.26 19.94 12.74
N HIS A 146 4.14 19.31 11.57
CA HIS A 146 4.42 17.88 11.42
C HIS A 146 5.90 17.55 11.59
N ALA A 147 6.80 18.41 11.10
CA ALA A 147 8.23 18.24 11.31
C ALA A 147 8.60 18.30 12.81
N GLU A 148 8.03 19.25 13.54
CA GLU A 148 8.20 19.36 14.99
C GLU A 148 7.62 18.17 15.76
N GLU A 149 6.45 17.66 15.31
CA GLU A 149 5.86 16.43 15.86
C GLU A 149 6.79 15.23 15.64
N MET A 150 7.33 15.05 14.43
CA MET A 150 8.27 13.97 14.14
C MET A 150 9.55 14.10 14.96
N ALA A 151 10.10 15.31 15.11
CA ALA A 151 11.27 15.55 15.97
C ALA A 151 11.01 15.14 17.43
N SER A 152 9.81 15.43 17.95
CA SER A 152 9.39 15.00 19.28
C SER A 152 9.31 13.49 19.41
N ILE A 153 8.75 12.80 18.40
CA ILE A 153 8.67 11.33 18.37
C ILE A 153 10.08 10.71 18.34
N LEU A 154 10.98 11.22 17.50
CA LEU A 154 12.36 10.76 17.42
C LEU A 154 13.10 10.94 18.76
N LYS A 155 12.83 12.05 19.45
CA LYS A 155 13.37 12.29 20.79
C LYS A 155 12.84 11.28 21.81
N SER A 156 11.54 11.03 21.82
CA SER A 156 10.90 10.05 22.71
C SER A 156 11.39 8.62 22.45
N ALA A 157 11.69 8.30 21.19
CA ALA A 157 12.26 7.02 20.79
C ALA A 157 13.79 6.90 21.07
N GLY A 158 14.43 7.96 21.57
CA GLY A 158 15.87 7.96 21.87
C GLY A 158 16.79 8.03 20.65
N VAL A 159 16.26 8.30 19.45
CA VAL A 159 17.00 8.29 18.18
C VAL A 159 17.21 9.68 17.57
N ALA A 160 16.90 10.75 18.29
CA ALA A 160 16.97 12.14 17.79
C ALA A 160 18.36 12.57 17.29
N LYS A 161 19.43 11.94 17.75
CA LYS A 161 20.81 12.23 17.31
C LYS A 161 21.22 11.48 16.03
N MET A 162 20.48 10.45 15.67
CA MET A 162 20.73 9.63 14.49
C MET A 162 20.05 10.26 13.26
N PRO A 163 20.63 10.08 12.07
CA PRO A 163 19.93 10.48 10.83
C PRO A 163 18.70 9.62 10.60
N ILE A 164 17.73 10.15 9.85
CA ILE A 164 16.60 9.38 9.36
C ILE A 164 16.79 9.08 7.86
N GLY A 165 16.33 7.91 7.43
CA GLY A 165 16.28 7.55 6.01
C GLY A 165 14.96 7.98 5.40
N VAL A 166 15.01 8.71 4.29
CA VAL A 166 13.83 9.16 3.56
C VAL A 166 13.85 8.55 2.16
N ASP A 167 12.72 8.03 1.69
CA ASP A 167 12.62 7.43 0.36
C ASP A 167 12.40 8.48 -0.74
N ILE A 168 11.30 9.21 -0.69
CA ILE A 168 10.99 10.35 -1.54
C ILE A 168 10.32 11.42 -0.71
N ILE A 169 10.62 12.70 -0.97
CA ILE A 169 10.04 13.79 -0.22
C ILE A 169 9.87 15.04 -1.08
N GLU A 170 8.85 15.81 -0.83
CA GLU A 170 8.66 17.13 -1.42
C GLU A 170 9.59 18.15 -0.76
N PRO A 171 10.25 19.05 -1.54
CA PRO A 171 11.21 19.99 -1.00
C PRO A 171 10.72 20.84 0.19
N PRO A 172 9.48 21.38 0.20
CA PRO A 172 9.02 22.16 1.34
C PRO A 172 9.03 21.38 2.66
N MET A 173 8.61 20.11 2.63
CA MET A 173 8.62 19.23 3.81
C MET A 173 10.06 18.90 4.24
N MET A 174 10.94 18.67 3.29
CA MET A 174 12.36 18.40 3.58
C MET A 174 13.01 19.58 4.30
N PHE A 175 12.76 20.81 3.85
CA PHE A 175 13.30 22.01 4.49
C PHE A 175 12.77 22.20 5.93
N GLU A 176 11.50 21.88 6.18
CA GLU A 176 10.96 21.95 7.54
C GLU A 176 11.53 20.86 8.47
N LEU A 177 11.81 19.68 7.96
CA LEU A 177 12.51 18.64 8.73
C LEU A 177 13.94 19.08 9.10
N GLU A 178 14.68 19.65 8.15
CA GLU A 178 16.03 20.18 8.40
C GLU A 178 16.02 21.33 9.42
N LYS A 179 15.06 22.27 9.32
CA LYS A 179 14.86 23.33 10.32
C LYS A 179 14.52 22.80 11.70
N ALA A 180 13.83 21.66 11.79
CA ALA A 180 13.55 20.97 13.04
C ALA A 180 14.77 20.20 13.59
N GLY A 181 15.94 20.31 12.94
CA GLY A 181 17.19 19.68 13.35
C GLY A 181 17.32 18.20 12.98
N ILE A 182 16.46 17.69 12.11
CA ILE A 182 16.48 16.30 11.68
C ILE A 182 17.50 16.15 10.54
N LYS A 183 18.46 15.23 10.70
CA LYS A 183 19.42 14.89 9.65
C LYS A 183 18.82 13.86 8.70
N ILE A 184 18.82 14.14 7.41
CA ILE A 184 18.23 13.30 6.37
C ILE A 184 19.32 12.54 5.61
N LYS A 185 19.09 11.26 5.35
CA LYS A 185 19.86 10.39 4.47
C LYS A 185 18.93 9.63 3.51
N ASP A 186 19.51 8.97 2.51
CA ASP A 186 18.74 8.06 1.63
C ASP A 186 18.20 6.85 2.42
N GLY A 187 16.89 6.65 2.32
CA GLY A 187 16.18 5.51 2.88
C GLY A 187 15.76 4.48 1.83
N GLN A 188 15.93 4.79 0.54
CA GLN A 188 15.46 3.91 -0.53
C GLN A 188 16.20 2.57 -0.55
N GLN A 189 17.52 2.59 -0.38
CA GLN A 189 18.33 1.38 -0.41
C GLN A 189 17.96 0.43 0.73
N ILE A 190 17.62 0.97 1.90
CA ILE A 190 17.15 0.20 3.05
C ILE A 190 15.83 -0.51 2.71
N MET A 191 14.89 0.21 2.10
CA MET A 191 13.61 -0.36 1.71
C MET A 191 13.73 -1.34 0.53
N LEU A 192 14.64 -1.12 -0.41
CA LEU A 192 14.93 -2.07 -1.48
C LEU A 192 15.46 -3.38 -0.90
N SER A 193 16.43 -3.32 0.01
CA SER A 193 16.98 -4.49 0.69
C SER A 193 15.91 -5.24 1.50
N ALA A 194 15.04 -4.51 2.21
CA ALA A 194 13.93 -5.12 2.93
C ALA A 194 12.99 -5.90 2.02
N ARG A 195 12.73 -5.39 0.81
CA ARG A 195 11.77 -5.92 -0.17
C ARG A 195 12.36 -6.95 -1.14
N GLU A 196 13.68 -7.12 -1.16
CA GLU A 196 14.39 -7.99 -2.10
C GLU A 196 13.93 -9.45 -1.98
N VAL A 197 13.92 -9.99 -0.78
CA VAL A 197 13.50 -11.37 -0.51
C VAL A 197 11.99 -11.42 -0.25
N LYS A 198 11.28 -12.23 -1.03
CA LYS A 198 9.81 -12.39 -0.94
C LYS A 198 9.45 -13.59 -0.07
N SER A 199 8.41 -13.45 0.74
CA SER A 199 7.79 -14.58 1.43
C SER A 199 6.98 -15.45 0.46
N ALA A 200 6.63 -16.67 0.90
CA ALA A 200 5.76 -17.55 0.13
C ALA A 200 4.40 -16.88 -0.18
N ASP A 201 3.84 -16.12 0.77
CA ASP A 201 2.60 -15.38 0.57
C ASP A 201 2.71 -14.29 -0.50
N GLU A 202 3.84 -13.59 -0.53
CA GLU A 202 4.11 -12.57 -1.56
C GLU A 202 4.29 -13.21 -2.94
N ILE A 203 4.98 -14.35 -3.01
CA ILE A 203 5.13 -15.12 -4.26
C ILE A 203 3.76 -15.56 -4.76
N ALA A 204 2.90 -16.10 -3.89
CA ALA A 204 1.54 -16.50 -4.25
C ALA A 204 0.72 -15.31 -4.79
N LEU A 205 0.83 -14.11 -4.17
CA LEU A 205 0.18 -12.90 -4.68
C LEU A 205 0.73 -12.45 -6.02
N LEU A 206 2.05 -12.50 -6.21
CA LEU A 206 2.69 -12.15 -7.48
C LEU A 206 2.24 -13.09 -8.60
N ASN A 207 2.16 -14.39 -8.34
CA ASN A 207 1.66 -15.38 -9.29
C ASN A 207 0.19 -15.11 -9.68
N ARG A 208 -0.66 -14.77 -8.70
CA ARG A 208 -2.04 -14.37 -8.96
C ARG A 208 -2.12 -13.11 -9.82
N ALA A 209 -1.34 -12.09 -9.50
CA ALA A 209 -1.29 -10.86 -10.28
C ALA A 209 -0.84 -11.13 -11.72
N ALA A 210 0.21 -11.91 -11.93
CA ALA A 210 0.70 -12.31 -13.24
C ALA A 210 -0.36 -13.08 -14.05
N ALA A 211 -1.10 -13.99 -13.41
CA ALA A 211 -2.19 -14.73 -14.06
C ALA A 211 -3.33 -13.80 -14.52
N ILE A 212 -3.70 -12.81 -13.70
CA ILE A 212 -4.72 -11.81 -14.04
C ILE A 212 -4.28 -10.98 -15.25
N VAL A 213 -3.06 -10.46 -15.23
CA VAL A 213 -2.50 -9.66 -16.33
C VAL A 213 -2.45 -10.46 -17.62
N ARG A 214 -1.97 -11.71 -17.59
CA ARG A 214 -1.90 -12.58 -18.77
C ARG A 214 -3.28 -12.86 -19.35
N LYS A 215 -4.30 -13.08 -18.52
CA LYS A 215 -5.68 -13.29 -18.96
C LYS A 215 -6.23 -12.04 -19.62
N TRP A 216 -5.95 -10.87 -19.05
CA TRP A 216 -6.40 -9.59 -19.61
C TRP A 216 -5.74 -9.28 -20.95
N SER A 217 -4.44 -9.48 -21.08
CA SER A 217 -3.69 -9.32 -22.31
C SER A 217 -4.23 -10.22 -23.45
N ARG A 218 -4.51 -11.49 -23.16
CA ARG A 218 -5.12 -12.41 -24.16
C ARG A 218 -6.48 -11.91 -24.62
N ARG A 219 -7.34 -11.41 -23.74
CA ARG A 219 -8.65 -10.85 -24.11
C ARG A 219 -8.52 -9.60 -24.98
N SER A 220 -7.56 -8.75 -24.70
CA SER A 220 -7.31 -7.53 -25.49
C SER A 220 -6.79 -7.87 -26.88
N SER A 221 -5.91 -8.86 -27.03
CA SER A 221 -5.43 -9.31 -28.34
C SER A 221 -6.53 -9.95 -29.19
N VAL A 222 -7.43 -10.74 -28.58
CA VAL A 222 -8.57 -11.35 -29.28
C VAL A 222 -9.58 -10.27 -29.74
N ARG A 223 -9.87 -9.27 -28.89
CA ARG A 223 -10.74 -8.14 -29.29
C ARG A 223 -10.12 -7.31 -30.42
N GLY A 224 -8.83 -7.04 -30.37
CA GLY A 224 -8.13 -6.35 -31.44
C GLY A 224 -8.05 -7.14 -32.75
N ALA A 225 -8.00 -8.46 -32.69
CA ALA A 225 -8.10 -9.33 -33.87
C ALA A 225 -9.54 -9.35 -34.48
N CYS A 226 -10.56 -9.46 -33.60
CA CYS A 226 -11.96 -9.39 -34.05
C CYS A 226 -12.34 -8.04 -34.70
N SER A 227 -11.89 -6.92 -34.12
CA SER A 227 -12.16 -5.60 -34.72
C SER A 227 -11.47 -5.42 -36.07
N ARG A 228 -10.28 -5.98 -36.26
CA ARG A 228 -9.58 -5.99 -37.55
C ARG A 228 -10.27 -6.88 -38.57
N LEU A 229 -10.78 -8.04 -38.17
CA LEU A 229 -11.55 -8.93 -39.07
C LEU A 229 -12.85 -8.29 -39.49
N ASN A 230 -13.57 -7.63 -38.59
CA ASN A 230 -14.81 -6.91 -38.95
C ASN A 230 -14.54 -5.70 -39.85
N GLY A 231 -13.43 -5.01 -39.72
CA GLY A 231 -12.99 -3.95 -40.62
C GLY A 231 -12.68 -4.47 -42.03
N ILE A 232 -12.07 -5.64 -42.16
CA ILE A 232 -11.75 -6.26 -43.43
C ILE A 232 -13.04 -6.78 -44.13
N THR A 233 -14.00 -7.32 -43.38
CA THR A 233 -15.28 -7.77 -43.93
C THR A 233 -16.17 -6.60 -44.41
N SER A 234 -16.18 -5.48 -43.68
CA SER A 234 -16.92 -4.28 -44.10
C SER A 234 -16.30 -3.62 -45.37
N ALA A 235 -14.99 -3.63 -45.51
CA ALA A 235 -14.32 -3.13 -46.71
C ALA A 235 -14.53 -4.01 -47.93
N ARG A 236 -14.71 -5.33 -47.80
CA ARG A 236 -15.03 -6.25 -48.91
C ARG A 236 -16.47 -6.16 -49.37
N THR A 237 -17.42 -5.87 -48.46
CA THR A 237 -18.82 -5.66 -48.82
C THR A 237 -19.09 -4.33 -49.54
N ALA A 238 -18.26 -3.31 -49.26
CA ALA A 238 -18.37 -2.03 -49.96
C ALA A 238 -17.82 -2.05 -51.42
N ALA A 239 -16.97 -3.04 -51.74
CA ALA A 239 -16.38 -3.18 -53.08
C ALA A 239 -17.19 -4.05 -54.06
N ALA A 240 -18.36 -4.53 -53.68
CA ALA A 240 -19.19 -5.44 -54.46
C ALA A 240 -20.57 -4.87 -54.81
N CYS A 241 -20.67 -3.59 -55.21
CA CYS A 241 -21.82 -3.04 -55.95
C CYS A 241 -21.32 -2.30 -57.19
N PRO A 242 -21.25 -2.92 -58.34
CA PRO A 242 -21.25 -2.17 -59.58
C PRO A 242 -22.68 -1.75 -59.95
N SER A 243 -22.80 -0.54 -60.38
CA SER A 243 -23.93 0.19 -60.97
C SER A 243 -24.84 -0.62 -61.90
#